data_22e2c7c65b08c4bd6d69afb6fdbd1cb1
#
_entry.id   22e2c7c65b08c4bd6d69afb6fdbd1cb1
#
_cell.length_a   1.000
_cell.length_b   1.000
_cell.length_c   1.000
_cell.angle_alpha   90.00
_cell.angle_beta   90.00
_cell.angle_gamma   90.00
#
_symmetry.space_group_name_H-M   'P 1'
#
loop_
_entity.id
_entity.type
_entity.pdbx_description
1 polymer ?
#
loop_
_entity_poly.entity_id
_entity_poly.type
_entity_poly.pdbx_seq_one_letter_code
_entity_poly.pdbx_strand_id
1 'polypeptide(L)'
;EISGIQIPEIHQSVSNLLGTLANLRAADLASVLHDLSMTRKVEIVRGLNDERLADVLEEMDEASRVELLAELEGERAADVLEEMDPDDAADLLREVGKEKAQALLALMEPEDAEDVQRLMDYEDYSAGGMMTTEPIVLTADSTVAEALSRVRLSEVSPGLASQVFICRQPIETPTGRLLGVVHIQRLLREPPATLLGGVLDTDIAPLLPEATLSEVSSYLASYNLLAVPIVDSNERLLGVVTVDDVLDHLLPENWRH
;
A
#
# COMPACT_ATOMS: atom_id res chain seq x y z
N GLU A 1 24.65 11.69 6.97
CA GLU A 1 25.79 10.98 7.61
C GLU A 1 25.30 10.26 8.87
N ILE A 2 24.66 9.09 8.72
CA ILE A 2 24.47 8.13 9.81
C ILE A 2 25.47 6.99 9.56
N SER A 3 26.77 7.35 9.53
CA SER A 3 27.84 6.38 9.61
C SER A 3 28.27 6.24 11.07
N GLY A 4 27.73 5.26 11.79
CA GLY A 4 28.10 5.07 13.17
C GLY A 4 27.52 3.88 13.91
N ILE A 5 26.72 3.03 13.28
CA ILE A 5 26.32 1.78 13.92
C ILE A 5 27.36 0.73 13.54
N GLN A 6 28.44 0.64 14.34
CA GLN A 6 29.29 -0.54 14.34
C GLN A 6 28.49 -1.70 14.92
N ILE A 7 28.12 -2.66 14.07
CA ILE A 7 27.57 -3.95 14.50
C ILE A 7 28.71 -4.71 15.16
N PRO A 8 28.67 -4.98 16.48
CA PRO A 8 29.73 -5.77 17.12
C PRO A 8 29.65 -7.20 16.56
N GLU A 9 30.74 -7.68 16.00
CA GLU A 9 30.97 -9.10 15.72
C GLU A 9 31.09 -9.86 17.04
N ILE A 10 30.01 -10.08 17.77
CA ILE A 10 30.02 -10.99 18.94
C ILE A 10 28.59 -11.52 19.08
N HIS A 11 28.41 -12.82 19.02
CA HIS A 11 27.34 -13.70 19.51
C HIS A 11 26.19 -13.03 20.32
N GLN A 12 25.58 -11.97 19.82
CA GLN A 12 24.27 -11.56 20.29
C GLN A 12 23.28 -12.57 19.74
N SER A 13 22.56 -13.22 20.63
CA SER A 13 21.50 -14.12 20.22
C SER A 13 20.53 -13.38 19.30
N VAL A 14 20.02 -14.05 18.27
CA VAL A 14 19.02 -13.54 17.33
C VAL A 14 17.88 -12.80 18.07
N SER A 15 17.49 -13.28 19.26
CA SER A 15 16.50 -12.64 20.12
C SER A 15 16.84 -11.21 20.56
N ASN A 16 18.13 -10.90 20.83
CA ASN A 16 18.54 -9.54 21.22
C ASN A 16 18.60 -8.60 20.00
N LEU A 17 18.95 -9.12 18.84
CA LEU A 17 18.90 -8.40 17.57
C LEU A 17 17.44 -8.09 17.20
N LEU A 18 16.55 -9.07 17.24
CA LEU A 18 15.13 -8.91 16.97
C LEU A 18 14.48 -7.87 17.89
N GLY A 19 14.81 -7.87 19.20
CA GLY A 19 14.31 -6.87 20.14
C GLY A 19 14.77 -5.43 19.82
N THR A 20 15.95 -5.27 19.20
CA THR A 20 16.45 -3.96 18.76
C THR A 20 15.83 -3.55 17.41
N LEU A 21 15.66 -4.51 16.50
CA LEU A 21 15.12 -4.31 15.16
C LEU A 21 13.60 -4.15 15.16
N ALA A 22 12.90 -4.73 16.14
CA ALA A 22 11.43 -4.66 16.25
C ALA A 22 10.86 -3.23 16.38
N ASN A 23 11.68 -2.27 16.85
CA ASN A 23 11.27 -0.87 17.00
C ASN A 23 11.71 0.04 15.83
N LEU A 24 12.42 -0.49 14.84
CA LEU A 24 12.77 0.28 13.65
C LEU A 24 11.52 0.47 12.76
N ARG A 25 11.47 1.55 11.99
CA ARG A 25 10.49 1.68 10.91
C ARG A 25 10.80 0.65 9.81
N ALA A 26 9.81 0.30 8.99
CA ALA A 26 9.98 -0.67 7.91
C ALA A 26 11.13 -0.29 6.97
N ALA A 27 11.16 0.95 6.50
CA ALA A 27 12.22 1.49 5.64
C ALA A 27 13.63 1.43 6.28
N ASP A 28 13.75 1.72 7.60
CA ASP A 28 15.02 1.62 8.30
C ASP A 28 15.48 0.15 8.43
N LEU A 29 14.53 -0.78 8.61
CA LEU A 29 14.83 -2.21 8.68
C LEU A 29 15.18 -2.78 7.30
N ALA A 30 14.48 -2.38 6.24
CA ALA A 30 14.81 -2.73 4.86
C ALA A 30 16.23 -2.31 4.50
N SER A 31 16.63 -1.07 4.85
CA SER A 31 18.00 -0.57 4.67
C SER A 31 19.05 -1.41 5.43
N VAL A 32 18.75 -1.82 6.66
CA VAL A 32 19.65 -2.72 7.43
C VAL A 32 19.75 -4.09 6.78
N LEU A 33 18.63 -4.63 6.29
CA LEU A 33 18.63 -5.93 5.61
C LEU A 33 19.41 -5.89 4.30
N HIS A 34 19.36 -4.77 3.56
CA HIS A 34 20.09 -4.61 2.30
C HIS A 34 21.58 -4.96 2.45
N ASP A 35 22.23 -4.48 3.51
CA ASP A 35 23.66 -4.68 3.78
C ASP A 35 24.03 -6.08 4.30
N LEU A 36 23.04 -6.95 4.57
CA LEU A 36 23.28 -8.27 5.15
C LEU A 36 23.40 -9.37 4.07
N SER A 37 24.12 -10.44 4.42
CA SER A 37 24.09 -11.66 3.60
C SER A 37 22.72 -12.32 3.64
N MET A 38 22.32 -13.03 2.57
CA MET A 38 21.03 -13.73 2.48
C MET A 38 20.76 -14.64 3.70
N THR A 39 21.75 -15.38 4.18
CA THR A 39 21.61 -16.20 5.38
C THR A 39 21.17 -15.40 6.60
N ARG A 40 21.69 -14.18 6.77
CA ARG A 40 21.31 -13.28 7.88
C ARG A 40 19.94 -12.66 7.66
N LYS A 41 19.61 -12.26 6.42
CA LYS A 41 18.27 -11.78 6.06
C LYS A 41 17.21 -12.81 6.46
N VAL A 42 17.38 -14.05 6.03
CA VAL A 42 16.45 -15.16 6.35
C VAL A 42 16.35 -15.44 7.86
N GLU A 43 17.46 -15.38 8.61
CA GLU A 43 17.43 -15.54 10.07
C GLU A 43 16.57 -14.46 10.75
N ILE A 44 16.69 -13.20 10.32
CA ILE A 44 15.91 -12.08 10.86
C ILE A 44 14.44 -12.22 10.48
N VAL A 45 14.15 -12.46 9.21
CA VAL A 45 12.80 -12.57 8.64
C VAL A 45 11.99 -13.71 9.28
N ARG A 46 12.63 -14.82 9.64
CA ARG A 46 11.99 -15.91 10.38
C ARG A 46 11.45 -15.50 11.75
N GLY A 47 11.98 -14.43 12.32
CA GLY A 47 11.55 -13.90 13.63
C GLY A 47 10.52 -12.77 13.54
N LEU A 48 10.18 -12.28 12.35
CA LEU A 48 9.12 -11.30 12.13
C LEU A 48 7.77 -12.02 11.96
N ASN A 49 6.67 -11.37 12.37
CA ASN A 49 5.33 -11.76 11.96
C ASN A 49 5.08 -11.34 10.51
N ASP A 50 4.03 -11.83 9.91
CA ASP A 50 3.80 -11.69 8.47
C ASP A 50 3.44 -10.24 8.10
N GLU A 51 2.60 -9.54 8.88
CA GLU A 51 2.31 -8.10 8.77
C GLU A 51 3.61 -7.26 8.74
N ARG A 52 4.51 -7.50 9.71
CA ARG A 52 5.78 -6.76 9.79
C ARG A 52 6.74 -7.09 8.65
N LEU A 53 6.68 -8.31 8.15
CA LEU A 53 7.48 -8.72 7.00
C LEU A 53 6.95 -8.12 5.71
N ALA A 54 5.63 -8.01 5.56
CA ALA A 54 4.97 -7.30 4.47
C ALA A 54 5.46 -5.85 4.39
N ASP A 55 5.29 -5.06 5.48
CA ASP A 55 5.81 -3.69 5.59
C ASP A 55 7.28 -3.56 5.15
N VAL A 56 8.12 -4.53 5.50
CA VAL A 56 9.56 -4.49 5.18
C VAL A 56 9.81 -4.81 3.72
N LEU A 57 9.07 -5.75 3.12
CA LEU A 57 9.20 -6.10 1.70
C LEU A 57 8.78 -4.94 0.80
N GLU A 58 7.74 -4.19 1.15
CA GLU A 58 7.27 -3.00 0.44
C GLU A 58 8.37 -1.93 0.35
N GLU A 59 9.20 -1.83 1.38
CA GLU A 59 10.29 -0.85 1.48
C GLU A 59 11.63 -1.36 0.90
N MET A 60 11.69 -2.60 0.38
CA MET A 60 12.90 -3.17 -0.21
C MET A 60 12.97 -2.91 -1.71
N ASP A 61 14.21 -2.94 -2.25
CA ASP A 61 14.42 -2.94 -3.69
C ASP A 61 13.89 -4.24 -4.34
N GLU A 62 13.47 -4.14 -5.61
CA GLU A 62 12.87 -5.20 -6.41
C GLU A 62 13.65 -6.53 -6.33
N ALA A 63 14.96 -6.49 -6.57
CA ALA A 63 15.79 -7.70 -6.59
C ALA A 63 15.85 -8.37 -5.21
N SER A 64 16.00 -7.58 -4.14
CA SER A 64 16.10 -8.08 -2.77
C SER A 64 14.77 -8.64 -2.27
N ARG A 65 13.64 -8.03 -2.59
CA ARG A 65 12.31 -8.54 -2.17
C ARG A 65 11.96 -9.86 -2.86
N VAL A 66 12.26 -10.00 -4.17
CA VAL A 66 12.08 -11.26 -4.91
C VAL A 66 12.96 -12.39 -4.36
N GLU A 67 14.24 -12.10 -4.09
CA GLU A 67 15.16 -13.07 -3.50
C GLU A 67 14.67 -13.54 -2.12
N LEU A 68 14.21 -12.60 -1.30
CA LEU A 68 13.76 -12.90 0.07
C LEU A 68 12.45 -13.69 0.07
N LEU A 69 11.48 -13.31 -0.77
CA LEU A 69 10.24 -14.07 -0.95
C LEU A 69 10.50 -15.50 -1.44
N ALA A 70 11.56 -15.70 -2.24
CA ALA A 70 11.94 -17.03 -2.74
C ALA A 70 12.44 -17.98 -1.65
N GLU A 71 12.93 -17.44 -0.53
CA GLU A 71 13.43 -18.21 0.62
C GLU A 71 12.32 -18.56 1.63
N LEU A 72 11.11 -18.02 1.47
CA LEU A 72 9.97 -18.36 2.31
C LEU A 72 9.29 -19.67 1.85
N GLU A 73 8.69 -20.38 2.79
CA GLU A 73 7.77 -21.46 2.46
C GLU A 73 6.53 -20.92 1.78
N GLY A 74 5.96 -21.65 0.82
CA GLY A 74 4.88 -21.15 -0.04
C GLY A 74 3.65 -20.63 0.72
N GLU A 75 3.20 -21.34 1.76
CA GLU A 75 2.09 -20.89 2.61
C GLU A 75 2.43 -19.55 3.28
N ARG A 76 3.60 -19.45 3.90
CA ARG A 76 4.04 -18.21 4.54
C ARG A 76 4.24 -17.06 3.55
N ALA A 77 4.69 -17.35 2.34
CA ALA A 77 4.84 -16.33 1.30
C ALA A 77 3.46 -15.78 0.86
N ALA A 78 2.44 -16.64 0.83
CA ALA A 78 1.06 -16.22 0.58
C ALA A 78 0.50 -15.37 1.74
N ASP A 79 0.66 -15.82 2.99
CA ASP A 79 0.24 -15.06 4.19
C ASP A 79 0.87 -13.66 4.22
N VAL A 80 2.15 -13.52 3.83
CA VAL A 80 2.84 -12.23 3.77
C VAL A 80 2.29 -11.36 2.63
N LEU A 81 1.96 -11.93 1.48
CA LEU A 81 1.36 -11.19 0.37
C LEU A 81 -0.06 -10.70 0.68
N GLU A 82 -0.81 -11.40 1.53
CA GLU A 82 -2.13 -10.97 2.01
C GLU A 82 -2.06 -9.78 2.99
N GLU A 83 -0.92 -9.64 3.69
CA GLU A 83 -0.68 -8.52 4.62
C GLU A 83 -0.05 -7.30 3.93
N MET A 84 0.35 -7.40 2.64
CA MET A 84 0.87 -6.29 1.84
C MET A 84 -0.26 -5.42 1.29
N ASP A 85 0.07 -4.15 0.98
CA ASP A 85 -0.82 -3.34 0.14
C ASP A 85 -1.04 -4.07 -1.20
N PRO A 86 -2.29 -4.18 -1.71
CA PRO A 86 -2.61 -5.02 -2.87
C PRO A 86 -1.84 -4.69 -4.15
N ASP A 87 -1.49 -3.42 -4.37
CA ASP A 87 -0.66 -2.97 -5.48
C ASP A 87 0.80 -3.41 -5.34
N ASP A 88 1.39 -3.30 -4.15
CA ASP A 88 2.72 -3.82 -3.86
C ASP A 88 2.81 -5.35 -3.99
N ALA A 89 1.80 -6.07 -3.54
CA ALA A 89 1.68 -7.51 -3.74
C ALA A 89 1.59 -7.88 -5.23
N ALA A 90 0.80 -7.12 -6.02
CA ALA A 90 0.68 -7.31 -7.46
C ALA A 90 2.01 -7.07 -8.17
N ASP A 91 2.73 -6.01 -7.81
CA ASP A 91 4.06 -5.69 -8.35
C ASP A 91 5.06 -6.80 -8.04
N LEU A 92 5.15 -7.24 -6.79
CA LEU A 92 6.03 -8.34 -6.41
C LEU A 92 5.70 -9.64 -7.15
N LEU A 93 4.41 -9.93 -7.36
CA LEU A 93 4.00 -11.12 -8.11
C LEU A 93 4.32 -11.04 -9.61
N ARG A 94 4.32 -9.85 -10.22
CA ARG A 94 4.81 -9.66 -11.60
C ARG A 94 6.30 -10.00 -11.72
N GLU A 95 7.10 -9.61 -10.72
CA GLU A 95 8.55 -9.81 -10.68
C GLU A 95 8.95 -11.28 -10.48
N VAL A 96 8.23 -12.06 -9.66
CA VAL A 96 8.60 -13.47 -9.39
C VAL A 96 8.33 -14.43 -10.56
N GLY A 97 7.63 -13.96 -11.59
CA GLY A 97 7.30 -14.71 -12.80
C GLY A 97 6.00 -15.52 -12.68
N LYS A 98 5.37 -15.70 -13.85
CA LYS A 98 3.98 -16.17 -13.99
C LYS A 98 3.66 -17.49 -13.26
N GLU A 99 4.53 -18.49 -13.35
CA GLU A 99 4.27 -19.81 -12.74
C GLU A 99 4.25 -19.73 -11.22
N LYS A 100 5.21 -18.98 -10.64
CA LYS A 100 5.31 -18.79 -9.19
C LYS A 100 4.19 -17.89 -8.68
N ALA A 101 3.87 -16.82 -9.40
CA ALA A 101 2.75 -15.94 -9.06
C ALA A 101 1.43 -16.71 -8.98
N GLN A 102 1.12 -17.56 -9.99
CA GLN A 102 -0.08 -18.39 -9.96
C GLN A 102 -0.10 -19.39 -8.79
N ALA A 103 1.05 -19.94 -8.42
CA ALA A 103 1.14 -20.86 -7.29
C ALA A 103 0.91 -20.15 -5.96
N LEU A 104 1.40 -18.91 -5.80
CA LEU A 104 1.18 -18.09 -4.61
C LEU A 104 -0.26 -17.62 -4.51
N LEU A 105 -0.83 -17.07 -5.59
CA LEU A 105 -2.24 -16.68 -5.64
C LEU A 105 -3.20 -17.83 -5.31
N ALA A 106 -2.83 -19.07 -5.65
CA ALA A 106 -3.66 -20.25 -5.32
C ALA A 106 -3.59 -20.64 -3.82
N LEU A 107 -2.63 -20.10 -3.07
CA LEU A 107 -2.47 -20.33 -1.62
C LEU A 107 -3.09 -19.20 -0.79
N MET A 108 -3.30 -18.02 -1.38
CA MET A 108 -3.92 -16.86 -0.74
C MET A 108 -5.41 -17.06 -0.49
N GLU A 109 -5.97 -16.31 0.46
CA GLU A 109 -7.42 -16.22 0.63
C GLU A 109 -8.07 -15.71 -0.67
N PRO A 110 -9.24 -16.25 -1.05
CA PRO A 110 -9.83 -15.95 -2.37
C PRO A 110 -10.14 -14.47 -2.63
N GLU A 111 -10.48 -13.70 -1.59
CA GLU A 111 -10.80 -12.27 -1.70
C GLU A 111 -9.55 -11.47 -2.04
N ASP A 112 -8.45 -11.70 -1.31
CA ASP A 112 -7.17 -11.01 -1.53
C ASP A 112 -6.54 -11.41 -2.87
N ALA A 113 -6.57 -12.71 -3.20
CA ALA A 113 -6.10 -13.20 -4.49
C ALA A 113 -6.86 -12.58 -5.68
N GLU A 114 -8.18 -12.35 -5.56
CA GLU A 114 -8.98 -11.71 -6.61
C GLU A 114 -8.59 -10.24 -6.79
N ASP A 115 -8.35 -9.52 -5.71
CA ASP A 115 -7.94 -8.12 -5.75
C ASP A 115 -6.55 -7.95 -6.38
N VAL A 116 -5.58 -8.72 -5.93
CA VAL A 116 -4.23 -8.72 -6.48
C VAL A 116 -4.24 -9.14 -7.96
N GLN A 117 -4.97 -10.20 -8.32
CA GLN A 117 -5.08 -10.65 -9.72
C GLN A 117 -5.69 -9.55 -10.60
N ARG A 118 -6.70 -8.82 -10.11
CA ARG A 118 -7.32 -7.70 -10.84
C ARG A 118 -6.32 -6.59 -11.10
N LEU A 119 -5.45 -6.27 -10.14
CA LEU A 119 -4.39 -5.26 -10.30
C LEU A 119 -3.33 -5.72 -11.31
N MET A 120 -2.96 -6.99 -11.30
CA MET A 120 -2.01 -7.56 -12.26
C MET A 120 -2.49 -7.51 -13.72
N ASP A 121 -3.80 -7.31 -13.97
CA ASP A 121 -4.35 -7.18 -15.32
C ASP A 121 -4.12 -5.78 -15.94
N TYR A 122 -3.72 -4.79 -15.16
CA TYR A 122 -3.37 -3.45 -15.64
C TYR A 122 -1.88 -3.34 -15.99
N GLU A 123 -1.53 -2.33 -16.79
CA GLU A 123 -0.14 -2.00 -17.11
C GLU A 123 0.53 -1.33 -15.88
N ASP A 124 1.75 -1.71 -15.55
CA ASP A 124 2.47 -1.32 -14.32
C ASP A 124 2.54 0.22 -14.11
N TYR A 125 2.76 0.99 -15.17
CA TYR A 125 2.86 2.46 -15.13
C TYR A 125 1.55 3.16 -15.49
N SER A 126 0.42 2.46 -15.40
CA SER A 126 -0.91 3.05 -15.51
C SER A 126 -1.51 3.33 -14.13
N ALA A 127 -2.52 4.20 -14.07
CA ALA A 127 -3.25 4.47 -12.83
C ALA A 127 -3.84 3.19 -12.22
N GLY A 128 -4.29 2.26 -13.06
CA GLY A 128 -4.82 0.96 -12.62
C GLY A 128 -3.75 0.04 -12.04
N GLY A 129 -2.51 0.10 -12.55
CA GLY A 129 -1.40 -0.69 -12.06
C GLY A 129 -0.79 -0.16 -10.75
N MET A 130 -0.89 1.15 -10.53
CA MET A 130 -0.35 1.85 -9.35
C MET A 130 -1.39 2.08 -8.24
N MET A 131 -2.67 1.68 -8.42
CA MET A 131 -3.72 1.99 -7.45
C MET A 131 -3.79 0.91 -6.37
N THR A 132 -3.96 1.34 -5.12
CA THR A 132 -4.42 0.44 -4.08
C THR A 132 -5.94 0.28 -4.13
N THR A 133 -6.44 -0.90 -3.81
CA THR A 133 -7.88 -1.23 -3.76
C THR A 133 -8.50 -1.00 -2.38
N GLU A 134 -7.73 -0.55 -1.40
CA GLU A 134 -8.13 -0.37 0.00
C GLU A 134 -8.29 1.08 0.47
N PRO A 135 -8.92 1.98 -0.31
CA PRO A 135 -9.18 3.33 0.17
C PRO A 135 -10.20 3.33 1.32
N ILE A 136 -10.20 4.40 2.12
CA ILE A 136 -11.27 4.61 3.11
C ILE A 136 -12.54 5.01 2.37
N VAL A 137 -13.50 4.09 2.27
CA VAL A 137 -14.79 4.32 1.61
C VAL A 137 -15.91 4.35 2.64
N LEU A 138 -16.78 5.35 2.54
CA LEU A 138 -17.98 5.49 3.35
C LEU A 138 -19.18 5.94 2.48
N THR A 139 -20.41 5.88 3.04
CA THR A 139 -21.61 6.39 2.38
C THR A 139 -21.88 7.84 2.75
N ALA A 140 -22.73 8.51 1.97
CA ALA A 140 -23.15 9.88 2.24
C ALA A 140 -23.91 10.04 3.57
N ASP A 141 -24.52 8.96 4.07
CA ASP A 141 -25.27 8.92 5.32
C ASP A 141 -24.37 8.65 6.54
N SER A 142 -23.10 8.31 6.33
CA SER A 142 -22.12 8.17 7.40
C SER A 142 -21.78 9.54 8.00
N THR A 143 -21.34 9.53 9.26
CA THR A 143 -21.00 10.74 10.02
C THR A 143 -19.52 11.08 9.97
N VAL A 144 -19.19 12.32 10.26
CA VAL A 144 -17.81 12.78 10.46
C VAL A 144 -17.10 11.96 11.56
N ALA A 145 -17.82 11.58 12.63
CA ALA A 145 -17.25 10.73 13.69
C ALA A 145 -16.84 9.36 13.16
N GLU A 146 -17.63 8.72 12.31
CA GLU A 146 -17.32 7.44 11.67
C GLU A 146 -16.11 7.58 10.75
N ALA A 147 -16.07 8.62 9.92
CA ALA A 147 -14.93 8.91 9.06
C ALA A 147 -13.63 9.07 9.87
N LEU A 148 -13.67 9.88 10.93
CA LEU A 148 -12.50 10.05 11.81
C LEU A 148 -12.10 8.77 12.54
N SER A 149 -13.02 7.86 12.83
CA SER A 149 -12.67 6.57 13.43
C SER A 149 -11.87 5.70 12.46
N ARG A 150 -12.21 5.71 11.17
CA ARG A 150 -11.46 4.99 10.12
C ARG A 150 -10.08 5.58 9.88
N VAL A 151 -10.01 6.91 9.72
CA VAL A 151 -8.74 7.65 9.51
C VAL A 151 -7.73 7.45 10.66
N ARG A 152 -8.20 7.09 11.86
CA ARG A 152 -7.34 6.88 13.05
C ARG A 152 -6.78 5.48 13.20
N LEU A 153 -7.18 4.56 12.35
CA LEU A 153 -6.62 3.21 12.36
C LEU A 153 -5.13 3.27 12.08
N SER A 154 -4.34 2.49 12.80
CA SER A 154 -2.88 2.53 12.74
C SER A 154 -2.32 1.93 11.45
N GLU A 155 -3.07 1.02 10.84
CA GLU A 155 -2.77 0.36 9.58
C GLU A 155 -2.98 1.25 8.34
N VAL A 156 -3.71 2.35 8.46
CA VAL A 156 -3.98 3.26 7.33
C VAL A 156 -2.79 4.19 7.09
N SER A 157 -2.24 4.14 5.89
CA SER A 157 -1.12 5.00 5.49
C SER A 157 -1.49 6.49 5.52
N PRO A 158 -0.51 7.41 5.69
CA PRO A 158 -0.78 8.86 5.66
C PRO A 158 -1.41 9.34 4.36
N GLY A 159 -1.06 8.74 3.22
CA GLY A 159 -1.65 9.01 1.91
C GLY A 159 -3.15 8.72 1.92
N LEU A 160 -3.53 7.50 2.30
CA LEU A 160 -4.92 7.06 2.40
C LEU A 160 -5.72 7.82 3.47
N ALA A 161 -5.10 8.08 4.65
CA ALA A 161 -5.73 8.85 5.72
C ALA A 161 -6.02 10.32 5.37
N SER A 162 -5.48 10.84 4.26
CA SER A 162 -5.62 12.24 3.84
C SER A 162 -7.05 12.60 3.44
N GLN A 163 -7.83 11.62 2.98
CA GLN A 163 -9.20 11.82 2.51
C GLN A 163 -10.04 10.54 2.60
N VAL A 164 -11.36 10.72 2.63
CA VAL A 164 -12.35 9.65 2.64
C VAL A 164 -13.18 9.75 1.36
N PHE A 165 -13.36 8.63 0.67
CA PHE A 165 -14.10 8.54 -0.58
C PHE A 165 -15.56 8.20 -0.28
N ILE A 166 -16.48 8.98 -0.82
CA ILE A 166 -17.91 8.81 -0.55
C ILE A 166 -18.57 8.19 -1.78
N CYS A 167 -19.04 6.96 -1.59
CA CYS A 167 -19.64 6.17 -2.64
C CYS A 167 -21.08 5.76 -2.32
N ARG A 168 -21.81 5.34 -3.34
CA ARG A 168 -23.02 4.53 -3.15
C ARG A 168 -22.61 3.10 -2.80
N GLN A 169 -23.52 2.33 -2.20
CA GLN A 169 -23.28 0.90 -1.98
C GLN A 169 -23.20 0.13 -3.32
N PRO A 170 -22.37 -0.93 -3.39
CA PRO A 170 -21.48 -1.44 -2.34
C PRO A 170 -20.32 -0.47 -2.04
N ILE A 171 -19.69 -0.61 -0.87
CA ILE A 171 -18.53 0.22 -0.47
C ILE A 171 -17.19 -0.50 -0.60
N GLU A 172 -17.20 -1.81 -0.82
CA GLU A 172 -16.05 -2.60 -1.22
C GLU A 172 -15.73 -2.33 -2.70
N THR A 173 -14.45 -2.29 -3.07
CA THR A 173 -14.00 -2.04 -4.45
C THR A 173 -14.18 -3.28 -5.34
N PRO A 174 -14.74 -3.12 -6.56
CA PRO A 174 -15.32 -1.92 -7.17
C PRO A 174 -16.59 -1.47 -6.46
N THR A 175 -16.60 -0.22 -5.98
CA THR A 175 -17.73 0.32 -5.21
C THR A 175 -18.99 0.57 -6.07
N GLY A 176 -20.05 1.07 -5.47
CA GLY A 176 -21.07 1.82 -6.21
C GLY A 176 -20.50 3.14 -6.75
N ARG A 177 -21.35 3.99 -7.32
CA ARG A 177 -20.90 5.24 -7.91
C ARG A 177 -20.20 6.15 -6.89
N LEU A 178 -19.04 6.68 -7.25
CA LEU A 178 -18.32 7.72 -6.50
C LEU A 178 -19.17 9.01 -6.51
N LEU A 179 -19.38 9.61 -5.33
CA LEU A 179 -20.13 10.84 -5.15
C LEU A 179 -19.22 12.04 -4.91
N GLY A 180 -18.04 11.84 -4.38
CA GLY A 180 -17.04 12.84 -4.07
C GLY A 180 -16.11 12.38 -2.96
N VAL A 181 -15.30 13.30 -2.44
CA VAL A 181 -14.34 13.05 -1.37
C VAL A 181 -14.56 14.00 -0.20
N VAL A 182 -14.05 13.64 0.97
CA VAL A 182 -13.97 14.54 2.12
C VAL A 182 -12.54 14.50 2.67
N HIS A 183 -11.82 15.61 2.54
CA HIS A 183 -10.46 15.74 3.06
C HIS A 183 -10.42 15.73 4.59
N ILE A 184 -9.36 15.14 5.16
CA ILE A 184 -9.14 15.10 6.61
C ILE A 184 -9.26 16.50 7.26
N GLN A 185 -8.77 17.55 6.58
CA GLN A 185 -8.87 18.92 7.09
C GLN A 185 -10.33 19.40 7.20
N ARG A 186 -11.22 18.92 6.32
CA ARG A 186 -12.65 19.21 6.39
C ARG A 186 -13.26 18.47 7.56
N LEU A 187 -12.98 17.18 7.71
CA LEU A 187 -13.46 16.36 8.83
C LEU A 187 -13.12 16.97 10.19
N LEU A 188 -11.89 17.51 10.35
CA LEU A 188 -11.44 18.14 11.59
C LEU A 188 -12.15 19.46 11.94
N ARG A 189 -12.83 20.09 10.99
CA ARG A 189 -13.55 21.37 11.17
C ARG A 189 -15.05 21.19 11.36
N GLU A 190 -15.59 20.03 11.03
CA GLU A 190 -17.04 19.78 11.10
C GLU A 190 -17.43 19.12 12.44
N PRO A 191 -18.66 19.38 12.91
CA PRO A 191 -19.20 18.67 14.06
C PRO A 191 -19.25 17.15 13.84
N PRO A 192 -19.01 16.32 14.85
CA PRO A 192 -18.95 14.86 14.72
C PRO A 192 -20.23 14.22 14.15
N ALA A 193 -21.39 14.81 14.40
CA ALA A 193 -22.68 14.31 13.96
C ALA A 193 -23.07 14.78 12.53
N THR A 194 -22.22 15.56 11.86
CA THR A 194 -22.48 16.02 10.49
C THR A 194 -22.41 14.84 9.54
N LEU A 195 -23.39 14.72 8.64
CA LEU A 195 -23.41 13.71 7.59
C LEU A 195 -22.41 14.07 6.48
N LEU A 196 -21.66 13.08 5.99
CA LEU A 196 -20.63 13.27 4.97
C LEU A 196 -21.19 13.81 3.67
N GLY A 197 -22.42 13.43 3.30
CA GLY A 197 -23.11 13.97 2.12
C GLY A 197 -23.32 15.49 2.11
N GLY A 198 -23.27 16.14 3.28
CA GLY A 198 -23.39 17.60 3.41
C GLY A 198 -22.05 18.35 3.29
N VAL A 199 -20.91 17.65 3.25
CA VAL A 199 -19.57 18.24 3.29
C VAL A 199 -18.66 17.74 2.17
N LEU A 200 -19.25 17.12 1.14
CA LEU A 200 -18.54 16.58 -0.03
C LEU A 200 -17.77 17.66 -0.79
N ASP A 201 -16.58 17.31 -1.21
CA ASP A 201 -15.87 17.95 -2.30
C ASP A 201 -16.12 17.15 -3.59
N THR A 202 -16.70 17.80 -4.59
CA THR A 202 -17.02 17.22 -5.90
C THR A 202 -16.13 17.79 -7.02
N ASP A 203 -15.19 18.66 -6.70
CA ASP A 203 -14.34 19.34 -7.67
C ASP A 203 -13.14 18.46 -8.08
N ILE A 204 -12.86 17.38 -7.34
CA ILE A 204 -11.84 16.40 -7.70
C ILE A 204 -12.40 15.48 -8.78
N ALA A 205 -11.85 15.60 -9.98
CA ALA A 205 -12.19 14.70 -11.08
C ALA A 205 -11.47 13.37 -10.93
N PRO A 206 -12.16 12.22 -10.94
CA PRO A 206 -11.51 10.91 -10.94
C PRO A 206 -10.78 10.66 -12.25
N LEU A 207 -9.76 9.82 -12.24
CA LEU A 207 -9.07 9.36 -13.42
C LEU A 207 -9.55 7.94 -13.81
N LEU A 208 -9.25 7.55 -15.05
CA LEU A 208 -9.50 6.20 -15.55
C LEU A 208 -8.26 5.32 -15.33
N PRO A 209 -8.40 3.99 -15.26
CA PRO A 209 -7.26 3.09 -15.03
C PRO A 209 -6.15 3.20 -16.08
N GLU A 210 -6.47 3.61 -17.29
CA GLU A 210 -5.52 3.78 -18.40
C GLU A 210 -4.72 5.09 -18.32
N ALA A 211 -4.99 5.96 -17.35
CA ALA A 211 -4.22 7.20 -17.17
C ALA A 211 -2.75 6.86 -16.89
N THR A 212 -1.85 7.56 -17.57
CA THR A 212 -0.41 7.32 -17.47
C THR A 212 0.18 7.91 -16.18
N LEU A 213 1.32 7.40 -15.73
CA LEU A 213 2.09 7.95 -14.60
C LEU A 213 2.28 9.47 -14.72
N SER A 214 2.54 9.99 -15.94
CA SER A 214 2.70 11.43 -16.18
C SER A 214 1.40 12.21 -15.97
N GLU A 215 0.25 11.67 -16.35
CA GLU A 215 -1.06 12.30 -16.13
C GLU A 215 -1.42 12.29 -14.66
N VAL A 216 -1.24 11.15 -13.96
CA VAL A 216 -1.48 11.02 -12.52
C VAL A 216 -0.61 11.98 -11.74
N SER A 217 0.72 11.96 -11.96
CA SER A 217 1.67 12.84 -11.25
C SER A 217 1.40 14.33 -11.49
N SER A 218 1.07 14.70 -12.75
CA SER A 218 0.72 16.08 -13.09
C SER A 218 -0.58 16.51 -12.39
N TYR A 219 -1.56 15.61 -12.28
CA TYR A 219 -2.83 15.89 -11.62
C TYR A 219 -2.63 16.10 -10.12
N LEU A 220 -1.95 15.17 -9.43
CA LEU A 220 -1.63 15.29 -8.00
C LEU A 220 -0.89 16.60 -7.71
N ALA A 221 0.14 16.91 -8.50
CA ALA A 221 0.94 18.13 -8.33
C ALA A 221 0.13 19.42 -8.59
N SER A 222 -0.74 19.45 -9.63
CA SER A 222 -1.51 20.64 -10.00
C SER A 222 -2.54 21.02 -8.94
N TYR A 223 -3.12 20.05 -8.26
CA TYR A 223 -4.18 20.26 -7.28
C TYR A 223 -3.71 20.06 -5.84
N ASN A 224 -2.39 19.82 -5.60
CA ASN A 224 -1.79 19.54 -4.29
C ASN A 224 -2.51 18.40 -3.55
N LEU A 225 -2.85 17.33 -4.27
CA LEU A 225 -3.51 16.16 -3.72
C LEU A 225 -2.49 15.15 -3.21
N LEU A 226 -2.87 14.37 -2.20
CA LEU A 226 -2.10 13.23 -1.69
C LEU A 226 -2.59 11.90 -2.26
N ALA A 227 -3.82 11.84 -2.76
CA ALA A 227 -4.37 10.69 -3.44
C ALA A 227 -5.39 11.13 -4.50
N VAL A 228 -5.59 10.31 -5.54
CA VAL A 228 -6.56 10.55 -6.62
C VAL A 228 -7.42 9.31 -6.83
N PRO A 229 -8.77 9.45 -6.91
CA PRO A 229 -9.64 8.31 -7.15
C PRO A 229 -9.54 7.82 -8.59
N ILE A 230 -9.51 6.50 -8.74
CA ILE A 230 -9.56 5.80 -10.03
C ILE A 230 -10.94 5.15 -10.17
N VAL A 231 -11.61 5.42 -11.27
CA VAL A 231 -12.97 4.92 -11.51
C VAL A 231 -13.08 4.20 -12.86
N ASP A 232 -14.06 3.32 -12.96
CA ASP A 232 -14.43 2.71 -14.22
C ASP A 232 -15.35 3.64 -15.08
N SER A 233 -15.72 3.16 -16.27
CA SER A 233 -16.65 3.87 -17.18
C SER A 233 -18.04 4.13 -16.60
N ASN A 234 -18.43 3.48 -15.49
CA ASN A 234 -19.69 3.68 -14.78
C ASN A 234 -19.52 4.58 -13.53
N GLU A 235 -18.36 5.23 -13.40
CA GLU A 235 -18.00 6.08 -12.26
C GLU A 235 -17.96 5.31 -10.91
N ARG A 236 -17.70 4.01 -10.93
CA ARG A 236 -17.47 3.21 -9.73
C ARG A 236 -16.00 3.32 -9.32
N LEU A 237 -15.74 3.54 -8.03
CA LEU A 237 -14.39 3.59 -7.51
C LEU A 237 -13.75 2.19 -7.59
N LEU A 238 -12.65 2.09 -8.28
CA LEU A 238 -11.82 0.89 -8.41
C LEU A 238 -10.71 0.84 -7.36
N GLY A 239 -10.17 2.00 -7.05
CA GLY A 239 -9.07 2.20 -6.12
C GLY A 239 -8.63 3.65 -6.09
N VAL A 240 -7.49 3.89 -5.51
CA VAL A 240 -6.86 5.23 -5.45
C VAL A 240 -5.36 5.10 -5.70
N VAL A 241 -4.78 6.10 -6.35
CA VAL A 241 -3.32 6.24 -6.45
C VAL A 241 -2.88 7.31 -5.48
N THR A 242 -1.92 6.99 -4.63
CA THR A 242 -1.36 7.93 -3.67
C THR A 242 -0.10 8.61 -4.22
N VAL A 243 0.37 9.65 -3.55
CA VAL A 243 1.55 10.40 -4.00
C VAL A 243 2.85 9.62 -3.79
N ASP A 244 2.89 8.76 -2.78
CA ASP A 244 4.02 7.89 -2.45
C ASP A 244 4.22 6.83 -3.54
N ASP A 245 3.16 6.14 -4.00
CA ASP A 245 3.23 5.16 -5.11
C ASP A 245 3.74 5.82 -6.39
N VAL A 246 3.24 7.03 -6.71
CA VAL A 246 3.74 7.82 -7.84
C VAL A 246 5.22 8.18 -7.68
N LEU A 247 5.67 8.51 -6.47
CA LEU A 247 7.07 8.84 -6.22
C LEU A 247 7.97 7.62 -6.39
N ASP A 248 7.56 6.43 -5.96
CA ASP A 248 8.30 5.19 -6.14
C ASP A 248 8.56 4.89 -7.64
N HIS A 249 7.57 5.15 -8.48
CA HIS A 249 7.70 4.99 -9.93
C HIS A 249 8.49 6.11 -10.64
N LEU A 250 8.64 7.28 -10.01
CA LEU A 250 9.40 8.42 -10.57
C LEU A 250 10.85 8.45 -10.12
N LEU A 251 11.17 7.90 -8.95
CA LEU A 251 12.52 7.88 -8.41
C LEU A 251 13.38 6.83 -9.13
N PRO A 252 14.72 6.97 -9.14
CA PRO A 252 15.59 5.94 -9.69
C PRO A 252 15.43 4.62 -8.93
N GLU A 253 15.50 3.45 -9.60
CA GLU A 253 15.37 2.12 -8.99
C GLU A 253 16.23 1.89 -7.72
N ASN A 254 17.33 2.64 -7.59
CA ASN A 254 18.24 2.55 -6.46
C ASN A 254 18.10 3.66 -5.41
N TRP A 255 16.96 4.36 -5.37
CA TRP A 255 16.78 5.47 -4.42
C TRP A 255 16.65 5.00 -2.96
N ARG A 256 16.25 3.74 -2.76
CA ARG A 256 16.10 3.10 -1.44
C ARG A 256 17.43 2.56 -0.86
N HIS A 257 18.60 2.92 -1.44
CA HIS A 257 19.95 2.45 -1.06
C HIS A 257 20.77 3.52 -0.35
#